data_66ecf0adcb285af86128aafef22d869f
#
_entry.id   66ecf0adcb285af86128aafef22d869f
#
_cell.length_a   1.000
_cell.length_b   1.000
_cell.length_c   1.000
_cell.angle_alpha   90.00
_cell.angle_beta   90.00
_cell.angle_gamma   90.00
#
_symmetry.space_group_name_H-M   'P 1'
#
loop_
_entity.id
_entity.type
_entity.pdbx_description
1 polymer ?
#
loop_
_entity_poly.entity_id
_entity_poly.type
_entity_poly.pdbx_seq_one_letter_code
_entity_poly.pdbx_strand_id
1 'polypeptide(L)'
;MSEQFFLSLQQNIKLMLWAPILSTIFRIIFMIVYNPYPTWKGRWKSVVGSLRYGFWWGMDFDAYVFLLPLVLVTLPALLFDGYHQIEDTVRLVGLTIYSCILYVAFAGKMIFYKHFHDTYNYMVHYGNHAEKRNLIDVFFNQDRGMLVILGLIPITFISWYMGDFFLSLPSIPYPTIEGT
;
A
#
# COMPACT_ATOMS: atom_id res chain seq x y z
N MET A 1 25.15 0.67 -18.15
CA MET A 1 23.71 0.50 -18.49
C MET A 1 23.10 -0.75 -17.84
N SER A 2 23.63 -1.97 -18.05
CA SER A 2 23.10 -3.21 -17.42
C SER A 2 23.19 -3.22 -15.89
N GLU A 3 24.32 -2.77 -15.33
CA GLU A 3 24.53 -2.68 -13.88
C GLU A 3 23.57 -1.66 -13.24
N GLN A 4 23.45 -0.47 -13.80
CA GLN A 4 22.53 0.57 -13.32
C GLN A 4 21.07 0.11 -13.35
N PHE A 5 20.67 -0.57 -14.42
CA PHE A 5 19.34 -1.16 -14.53
C PHE A 5 19.10 -2.20 -13.42
N PHE A 6 20.07 -3.09 -13.19
CA PHE A 6 19.98 -4.12 -12.16
C PHE A 6 19.87 -3.54 -10.75
N LEU A 7 20.67 -2.53 -10.42
CA LEU A 7 20.60 -1.84 -9.14
C LEU A 7 19.26 -1.12 -8.96
N SER A 8 18.81 -0.39 -9.99
CA SER A 8 17.52 0.30 -9.96
C SER A 8 16.34 -0.67 -9.80
N LEU A 9 16.40 -1.85 -10.44
CA LEU A 9 15.42 -2.91 -10.30
C LEU A 9 15.34 -3.45 -8.86
N GLN A 10 16.51 -3.65 -8.23
CA GLN A 10 16.58 -4.07 -6.83
C GLN A 10 15.91 -3.05 -5.90
N GLN A 11 16.12 -1.76 -6.12
CA GLN A 11 15.48 -0.72 -5.31
C GLN A 11 13.95 -0.78 -5.44
N ASN A 12 13.43 -0.99 -6.65
CA ASN A 12 11.99 -1.15 -6.85
C ASN A 12 11.43 -2.39 -6.11
N ILE A 13 12.16 -3.52 -6.14
CA ILE A 13 11.77 -4.74 -5.43
C ILE A 13 11.76 -4.51 -3.91
N LYS A 14 12.78 -3.82 -3.37
CA LYS A 14 12.83 -3.51 -1.94
C LYS A 14 11.62 -2.69 -1.50
N LEU A 15 11.26 -1.66 -2.25
CA LEU A 15 10.09 -0.83 -1.94
C LEU A 15 8.77 -1.60 -2.07
N MET A 16 8.68 -2.52 -3.03
CA MET A 16 7.49 -3.36 -3.18
C MET A 16 7.19 -4.17 -1.92
N LEU A 17 8.20 -4.52 -1.11
CA LEU A 17 7.99 -5.28 0.14
C LEU A 17 7.12 -4.53 1.16
N TRP A 18 7.12 -3.19 1.15
CA TRP A 18 6.31 -2.40 2.07
C TRP A 18 4.81 -2.52 1.82
N ALA A 19 4.38 -2.57 0.57
CA ALA A 19 2.97 -2.60 0.20
C ALA A 19 2.21 -3.80 0.79
N PRO A 20 2.66 -5.06 0.64
CA PRO A 20 2.00 -6.22 1.26
C PRO A 20 2.10 -6.23 2.79
N ILE A 21 3.13 -5.64 3.37
CA ILE A 21 3.23 -5.48 4.83
C ILE A 21 2.12 -4.55 5.31
N LEU A 22 1.99 -3.36 4.71
CA LEU A 22 0.99 -2.37 5.07
C LEU A 22 -0.44 -2.90 4.87
N SER A 23 -0.71 -3.53 3.74
CA SER A 23 -2.03 -4.12 3.46
C SER A 23 -2.36 -5.27 4.42
N THR A 24 -1.37 -6.04 4.86
CA THR A 24 -1.55 -7.08 5.89
C THR A 24 -1.86 -6.46 7.26
N ILE A 25 -1.18 -5.37 7.65
CA ILE A 25 -1.45 -4.64 8.89
C ILE A 25 -2.91 -4.14 8.89
N PHE A 26 -3.35 -3.50 7.81
CA PHE A 26 -4.72 -3.02 7.69
C PHE A 26 -5.75 -4.16 7.80
N ARG A 27 -5.44 -5.32 7.24
CA ARG A 27 -6.29 -6.50 7.34
C ARG A 27 -6.38 -7.04 8.76
N ILE A 28 -5.26 -7.06 9.48
CA ILE A 28 -5.23 -7.45 10.90
C ILE A 28 -6.07 -6.48 11.72
N ILE A 29 -5.92 -5.17 11.52
CA ILE A 29 -6.73 -4.15 12.20
C ILE A 29 -8.21 -4.38 11.91
N PHE A 30 -8.59 -4.59 10.65
CA PHE A 30 -9.98 -4.88 10.28
C PHE A 30 -10.53 -6.11 11.02
N MET A 31 -9.76 -7.19 11.06
CA MET A 31 -10.17 -8.41 11.77
C MET A 31 -10.29 -8.20 13.27
N ILE A 32 -9.42 -7.39 13.89
CA ILE A 32 -9.50 -7.10 15.34
C ILE A 32 -10.73 -6.26 15.64
N VAL A 33 -11.00 -5.23 14.85
CA VAL A 33 -12.12 -4.29 15.10
C VAL A 33 -13.49 -4.95 14.89
N TYR A 34 -13.59 -5.77 13.84
CA TYR A 34 -14.87 -6.38 13.45
C TYR A 34 -14.97 -7.87 13.77
N ASN A 35 -14.12 -8.37 14.69
CA ASN A 35 -14.24 -9.75 15.15
C ASN A 35 -15.55 -9.97 15.92
N PRO A 36 -16.48 -10.80 15.42
CA PRO A 36 -17.74 -11.08 16.11
C PRO A 36 -17.57 -11.99 17.32
N TYR A 37 -16.36 -12.48 17.57
CA TYR A 37 -16.09 -13.47 18.61
C TYR A 37 -15.15 -12.92 19.69
N PRO A 38 -15.43 -13.15 20.96
CA PRO A 38 -14.63 -12.63 22.08
C PRO A 38 -13.23 -13.25 22.17
N THR A 39 -13.01 -14.40 21.54
CA THR A 39 -11.70 -15.10 21.57
C THR A 39 -11.31 -15.69 20.23
N TRP A 40 -10.01 -15.68 19.93
CA TRP A 40 -9.40 -16.29 18.76
C TRP A 40 -9.07 -17.78 18.94
N LYS A 41 -9.30 -18.34 20.16
CA LYS A 41 -9.01 -19.75 20.46
C LYS A 41 -9.76 -20.67 19.50
N GLY A 42 -9.03 -21.63 18.92
CA GLY A 42 -9.57 -22.62 17.98
C GLY A 42 -9.79 -22.13 16.54
N ARG A 43 -9.57 -20.83 16.24
CA ARG A 43 -9.84 -20.22 14.92
C ARG A 43 -8.60 -19.78 14.16
N TRP A 44 -7.41 -20.12 14.63
CA TRP A 44 -6.16 -19.72 14.00
C TRP A 44 -6.06 -20.15 12.53
N LYS A 45 -6.59 -21.32 12.17
CA LYS A 45 -6.63 -21.79 10.77
C LYS A 45 -7.41 -20.83 9.87
N SER A 46 -8.55 -20.31 10.34
CA SER A 46 -9.37 -19.36 9.60
C SER A 46 -8.68 -18.00 9.48
N VAL A 47 -8.03 -17.52 10.55
CA VAL A 47 -7.26 -16.27 10.57
C VAL A 47 -6.10 -16.33 9.59
N VAL A 48 -5.26 -17.36 9.69
CA VAL A 48 -4.13 -17.57 8.79
C VAL A 48 -4.61 -17.76 7.34
N GLY A 49 -5.70 -18.49 7.14
CA GLY A 49 -6.33 -18.65 5.82
C GLY A 49 -6.78 -17.32 5.23
N SER A 50 -7.43 -16.46 6.02
CA SER A 50 -7.86 -15.13 5.60
C SER A 50 -6.67 -14.21 5.27
N LEU A 51 -5.61 -14.23 6.08
CA LEU A 51 -4.39 -13.48 5.82
C LEU A 51 -3.69 -13.94 4.54
N ARG A 52 -3.53 -15.26 4.37
CA ARG A 52 -2.90 -15.84 3.17
C ARG A 52 -3.69 -15.51 1.91
N TYR A 53 -5.00 -15.71 1.95
CA TYR A 53 -5.87 -15.44 0.80
C TYR A 53 -5.84 -13.97 0.43
N GLY A 54 -5.92 -13.12 1.44
CA GLY A 54 -5.88 -11.70 1.18
C GLY A 54 -4.50 -11.17 0.78
N PHE A 55 -3.42 -11.80 1.20
CA PHE A 55 -2.07 -11.51 0.69
C PHE A 55 -2.01 -11.76 -0.82
N TRP A 56 -2.46 -12.94 -1.28
CA TRP A 56 -2.52 -13.26 -2.71
C TRP A 56 -3.33 -12.25 -3.52
N TRP A 57 -4.56 -11.95 -3.09
CA TRP A 57 -5.44 -10.99 -3.77
C TRP A 57 -4.95 -9.55 -3.70
N GLY A 58 -4.15 -9.21 -2.71
CA GLY A 58 -3.52 -7.90 -2.60
C GLY A 58 -2.34 -7.70 -3.55
N MET A 59 -1.64 -8.79 -3.92
CA MET A 59 -0.42 -8.72 -4.73
C MET A 59 -0.63 -8.08 -6.11
N ASP A 60 -1.81 -8.20 -6.70
CA ASP A 60 -2.12 -7.56 -7.99
C ASP A 60 -2.03 -6.04 -7.89
N PHE A 61 -2.55 -5.46 -6.80
CA PHE A 61 -2.45 -4.02 -6.54
C PHE A 61 -1.05 -3.62 -6.07
N ASP A 62 -0.43 -4.44 -5.24
CA ASP A 62 0.93 -4.18 -4.73
C ASP A 62 1.97 -4.23 -5.86
N ALA A 63 1.72 -4.95 -6.96
CA ALA A 63 2.55 -4.96 -8.15
C ALA A 63 2.72 -3.57 -8.79
N TYR A 64 1.76 -2.66 -8.63
CA TYR A 64 1.90 -1.28 -9.12
C TYR A 64 3.05 -0.53 -8.43
N VAL A 65 3.37 -0.85 -7.17
CA VAL A 65 4.53 -0.28 -6.45
C VAL A 65 5.86 -0.67 -7.11
N PHE A 66 5.88 -1.78 -7.84
CA PHE A 66 7.03 -2.19 -8.64
C PHE A 66 6.98 -1.64 -10.07
N LEU A 67 5.84 -1.77 -10.74
CA LEU A 67 5.68 -1.42 -12.15
C LEU A 67 5.76 0.09 -12.41
N LEU A 68 5.16 0.90 -11.57
CA LEU A 68 5.19 2.36 -11.75
C LEU A 68 6.61 2.93 -11.63
N PRO A 69 7.41 2.61 -10.60
CA PRO A 69 8.81 3.03 -10.55
C PRO A 69 9.65 2.44 -11.68
N LEU A 70 9.36 1.23 -12.14
CA LEU A 70 10.06 0.66 -13.29
C LEU A 70 9.92 1.57 -14.52
N VAL A 71 8.70 2.02 -14.81
CA VAL A 71 8.40 2.85 -15.99
C VAL A 71 8.79 4.32 -15.76
N LEU A 72 8.50 4.88 -14.58
CA LEU A 72 8.64 6.32 -14.31
C LEU A 72 10.02 6.71 -13.76
N VAL A 73 10.76 5.76 -13.22
CA VAL A 73 12.07 6.02 -12.60
C VAL A 73 13.17 5.26 -13.32
N THR A 74 13.09 3.93 -13.38
CA THR A 74 14.16 3.10 -13.91
C THR A 74 14.42 3.37 -15.40
N LEU A 75 13.39 3.44 -16.23
CA LEU A 75 13.57 3.71 -17.66
C LEU A 75 14.08 5.13 -17.94
N PRO A 76 13.55 6.21 -17.33
CA PRO A 76 14.13 7.56 -17.51
C PRO A 76 15.56 7.67 -16.99
N ALA A 77 15.91 7.02 -15.88
CA ALA A 77 17.28 7.04 -15.34
C ALA A 77 18.31 6.41 -16.28
N LEU A 78 17.89 5.47 -17.14
CA LEU A 78 18.77 4.90 -18.18
C LEU A 78 18.98 5.83 -19.37
N LEU A 79 18.08 6.78 -19.60
CA LEU A 79 18.11 7.69 -20.75
C LEU A 79 18.72 9.06 -20.40
N PHE A 80 18.63 9.48 -19.14
CA PHE A 80 19.01 10.82 -18.68
C PHE A 80 19.91 10.75 -17.45
N ASP A 81 21.21 11.04 -17.61
CA ASP A 81 22.20 10.99 -16.52
C ASP A 81 21.82 11.86 -15.30
N GLY A 82 21.20 13.01 -15.52
CA GLY A 82 20.76 13.90 -14.44
C GLY A 82 19.61 13.35 -13.56
N TYR A 83 18.93 12.32 -14.03
CA TYR A 83 17.77 11.75 -13.31
C TYR A 83 18.19 10.92 -12.08
N HIS A 84 19.42 10.40 -12.07
CA HIS A 84 19.96 9.60 -10.94
C HIS A 84 19.94 10.32 -9.61
N GLN A 85 20.03 11.66 -9.60
CA GLN A 85 20.04 12.44 -8.35
C GLN A 85 18.69 12.46 -7.63
N ILE A 86 17.59 12.26 -8.35
CA ILE A 86 16.24 12.37 -7.81
C ILE A 86 15.47 11.05 -7.79
N GLU A 87 16.04 9.97 -8.38
CA GLU A 87 15.32 8.71 -8.58
C GLU A 87 14.78 8.11 -7.29
N ASP A 88 15.56 8.10 -6.20
CA ASP A 88 15.13 7.55 -4.92
C ASP A 88 14.06 8.42 -4.26
N THR A 89 14.15 9.74 -4.41
CA THR A 89 13.10 10.65 -3.95
C THR A 89 11.78 10.40 -4.68
N VAL A 90 11.82 10.21 -6.00
CA VAL A 90 10.63 9.91 -6.80
C VAL A 90 10.01 8.57 -6.39
N ARG A 91 10.83 7.56 -6.12
CA ARG A 91 10.38 6.26 -5.58
C ARG A 91 9.69 6.41 -4.24
N LEU A 92 10.29 7.16 -3.29
CA LEU A 92 9.71 7.41 -1.97
C LEU A 92 8.38 8.16 -2.03
N VAL A 93 8.29 9.19 -2.87
CA VAL A 93 7.04 9.92 -3.11
C VAL A 93 5.97 8.98 -3.67
N GLY A 94 6.32 8.17 -4.68
CA GLY A 94 5.40 7.20 -5.27
C GLY A 94 4.87 6.18 -4.25
N LEU A 95 5.77 5.59 -3.44
CA LEU A 95 5.40 4.67 -2.36
C LEU A 95 4.50 5.33 -1.33
N THR A 96 4.80 6.57 -0.95
CA THR A 96 4.02 7.33 0.03
C THR A 96 2.61 7.61 -0.49
N ILE A 97 2.48 8.05 -1.74
CA ILE A 97 1.18 8.26 -2.39
C ILE A 97 0.38 6.96 -2.43
N TYR A 98 1.01 5.85 -2.84
CA TYR A 98 0.37 4.54 -2.86
C TYR A 98 -0.12 4.13 -1.46
N SER A 99 0.69 4.32 -0.44
CA SER A 99 0.32 4.00 0.95
C SER A 99 -0.86 4.84 1.45
N CYS A 100 -0.92 6.11 1.08
CA CYS A 100 -2.07 6.97 1.36
C CYS A 100 -3.34 6.48 0.65
N ILE A 101 -3.24 6.05 -0.61
CA ILE A 101 -4.37 5.45 -1.35
C ILE A 101 -4.86 4.18 -0.65
N LEU A 102 -3.94 3.28 -0.26
CA LEU A 102 -4.29 2.07 0.50
C LEU A 102 -4.99 2.40 1.82
N TYR A 103 -4.51 3.42 2.54
CA TYR A 103 -5.12 3.86 3.78
C TYR A 103 -6.53 4.40 3.56
N VAL A 104 -6.76 5.24 2.56
CA VAL A 104 -8.09 5.77 2.23
C VAL A 104 -9.04 4.64 1.84
N ALA A 105 -8.57 3.68 1.03
CA ALA A 105 -9.35 2.50 0.66
C ALA A 105 -9.70 1.64 1.89
N PHE A 106 -8.75 1.46 2.81
CA PHE A 106 -8.97 0.77 4.07
C PHE A 106 -9.98 1.50 4.97
N ALA A 107 -9.83 2.81 5.16
CA ALA A 107 -10.76 3.61 5.95
C ALA A 107 -12.17 3.58 5.36
N GLY A 108 -12.28 3.72 4.03
CA GLY A 108 -13.56 3.58 3.32
C GLY A 108 -14.19 2.19 3.53
N LYS A 109 -13.38 1.12 3.49
CA LYS A 109 -13.86 -0.24 3.79
C LYS A 109 -14.36 -0.37 5.22
N MET A 110 -13.67 0.23 6.20
CA MET A 110 -14.08 0.23 7.61
C MET A 110 -15.43 0.92 7.79
N ILE A 111 -15.60 2.11 7.18
CA ILE A 111 -16.85 2.86 7.22
C ILE A 111 -17.98 2.09 6.54
N PHE A 112 -17.73 1.55 5.37
CA PHE A 112 -18.72 0.77 4.62
C PHE A 112 -19.19 -0.44 5.43
N TYR A 113 -18.26 -1.21 5.99
CA TYR A 113 -18.58 -2.38 6.80
C TYR A 113 -19.36 -2.02 8.08
N LYS A 114 -19.05 -0.88 8.70
CA LYS A 114 -19.79 -0.36 9.86
C LYS A 114 -21.27 -0.16 9.57
N HIS A 115 -21.61 0.34 8.37
CA HIS A 115 -22.99 0.65 8.00
C HIS A 115 -23.74 -0.52 7.37
N PHE A 116 -23.06 -1.35 6.58
CA PHE A 116 -23.71 -2.39 5.76
C PHE A 116 -23.40 -3.82 6.22
N HIS A 117 -22.47 -4.01 7.15
CA HIS A 117 -21.98 -5.33 7.61
C HIS A 117 -21.54 -6.27 6.47
N ASP A 118 -21.13 -5.67 5.35
CA ASP A 118 -20.66 -6.36 4.15
C ASP A 118 -19.40 -5.68 3.59
N THR A 119 -18.68 -6.40 2.73
CA THR A 119 -17.57 -5.83 1.97
C THR A 119 -18.13 -5.00 0.80
N TYR A 120 -17.27 -4.23 0.12
CA TYR A 120 -17.66 -3.47 -1.07
C TYR A 120 -18.42 -4.35 -2.05
N ASN A 121 -19.68 -4.00 -2.30
CA ASN A 121 -20.57 -4.68 -3.21
C ASN A 121 -21.28 -3.64 -4.13
N TYR A 122 -22.27 -4.09 -4.89
CA TYR A 122 -23.04 -3.21 -5.78
C TYR A 122 -23.68 -1.99 -5.09
N MET A 123 -23.85 -2.00 -3.77
CA MET A 123 -24.38 -0.86 -3.01
C MET A 123 -23.48 0.38 -3.08
N VAL A 124 -22.17 0.20 -3.32
CA VAL A 124 -21.26 1.33 -3.59
C VAL A 124 -21.73 2.14 -4.79
N HIS A 125 -22.31 1.46 -5.79
CA HIS A 125 -22.84 2.12 -6.99
C HIS A 125 -24.04 3.03 -6.68
N TYR A 126 -24.87 2.66 -5.70
CA TYR A 126 -25.99 3.50 -5.26
C TYR A 126 -25.52 4.77 -4.55
N GLY A 127 -24.35 4.75 -3.90
CA GLY A 127 -23.74 5.94 -3.31
C GLY A 127 -23.45 7.05 -4.35
N ASN A 128 -23.25 6.69 -5.62
CA ASN A 128 -23.08 7.65 -6.71
C ASN A 128 -24.36 8.48 -7.00
N HIS A 129 -25.52 7.96 -6.64
CA HIS A 129 -26.83 8.61 -6.82
C HIS A 129 -27.27 9.35 -5.53
N ALA A 130 -26.56 9.17 -4.42
CA ALA A 130 -26.85 9.89 -3.19
C ALA A 130 -26.41 11.36 -3.30
N GLU A 131 -27.14 12.24 -2.64
CA GLU A 131 -26.78 13.66 -2.56
C GLU A 131 -25.40 13.81 -1.91
N LYS A 132 -24.42 14.32 -2.67
CA LYS A 132 -23.02 14.45 -2.22
C LYS A 132 -22.88 15.17 -0.88
N ARG A 133 -23.77 16.16 -0.63
CA ARG A 133 -23.81 16.91 0.62
C ARG A 133 -24.13 16.03 1.82
N ASN A 134 -25.10 15.14 1.67
CA ASN A 134 -25.48 14.18 2.72
C ASN A 134 -24.34 13.18 3.00
N LEU A 135 -23.64 12.72 1.96
CA LEU A 135 -22.49 11.83 2.14
C LEU A 135 -21.36 12.50 2.91
N ILE A 136 -21.06 13.75 2.60
CA ILE A 136 -20.05 14.55 3.30
C ILE A 136 -20.44 14.75 4.76
N ASP A 137 -21.71 15.08 5.01
CA ASP A 137 -22.23 15.29 6.38
C ASP A 137 -22.14 14.01 7.22
N VAL A 138 -22.54 12.86 6.66
CA VAL A 138 -22.41 11.55 7.31
C VAL A 138 -20.94 11.23 7.59
N PHE A 139 -20.06 11.45 6.62
CA PHE A 139 -18.63 11.18 6.78
C PHE A 139 -18.02 11.99 7.93
N PHE A 140 -18.29 13.30 7.99
CA PHE A 140 -17.69 14.14 9.03
C PHE A 140 -18.35 13.98 10.39
N ASN A 141 -19.67 13.92 10.46
CA ASN A 141 -20.41 13.96 11.73
C ASN A 141 -20.66 12.57 12.34
N GLN A 142 -20.86 11.53 11.51
CA GLN A 142 -21.15 10.18 12.00
C GLN A 142 -19.93 9.25 11.99
N ASP A 143 -19.05 9.38 10.99
CA ASP A 143 -17.93 8.47 10.79
C ASP A 143 -16.57 9.06 11.23
N ARG A 144 -16.61 10.20 11.93
CA ARG A 144 -15.39 10.86 12.42
C ARG A 144 -14.37 11.12 11.30
N GLY A 145 -14.84 11.59 10.15
CA GLY A 145 -14.03 11.82 8.95
C GLY A 145 -12.77 12.64 9.21
N MET A 146 -12.81 13.56 10.18
CA MET A 146 -11.63 14.32 10.60
C MET A 146 -10.52 13.42 11.16
N LEU A 147 -10.84 12.35 11.90
CA LEU A 147 -9.85 11.39 12.39
C LEU A 147 -9.27 10.56 11.24
N VAL A 148 -10.08 10.25 10.23
CA VAL A 148 -9.61 9.57 9.01
C VAL A 148 -8.63 10.44 8.26
N ILE A 149 -8.92 11.74 8.10
CA ILE A 149 -8.01 12.69 7.45
C ILE A 149 -6.72 12.85 8.25
N LEU A 150 -6.80 13.02 9.56
CA LEU A 150 -5.63 13.12 10.43
C LEU A 150 -4.78 11.85 10.41
N GLY A 151 -5.38 10.69 10.18
CA GLY A 151 -4.67 9.41 10.03
C GLY A 151 -3.75 9.34 8.79
N LEU A 152 -3.94 10.20 7.80
CA LEU A 152 -3.02 10.33 6.67
C LEU A 152 -1.62 10.80 7.12
N ILE A 153 -1.55 11.64 8.16
CA ILE A 153 -0.27 12.18 8.65
C ILE A 153 0.67 11.05 9.09
N PRO A 154 0.31 10.19 10.06
CA PRO A 154 1.21 9.11 10.48
C PRO A 154 1.48 8.11 9.34
N ILE A 155 0.53 7.82 8.47
CA ILE A 155 0.76 6.93 7.31
C ILE A 155 1.82 7.51 6.38
N THR A 156 1.76 8.82 6.08
CA THR A 156 2.77 9.50 5.26
C THR A 156 4.16 9.37 5.89
N PHE A 157 4.31 9.70 7.18
CA PHE A 157 5.59 9.62 7.87
C PHE A 157 6.13 8.19 7.96
N ILE A 158 5.28 7.22 8.34
CA ILE A 158 5.68 5.82 8.46
C ILE A 158 6.10 5.27 7.09
N SER A 159 5.35 5.56 6.03
CA SER A 159 5.66 5.05 4.69
C SER A 159 6.94 5.68 4.12
N TRP A 160 7.16 6.96 4.38
CA TRP A 160 8.40 7.61 4.00
C TRP A 160 9.60 7.00 4.72
N TYR A 161 9.52 6.88 6.04
CA TYR A 161 10.58 6.30 6.87
C TYR A 161 10.88 4.83 6.50
N MET A 162 9.83 4.03 6.31
CA MET A 162 9.99 2.63 5.90
C MET A 162 10.54 2.50 4.48
N GLY A 163 10.13 3.37 3.58
CA GLY A 163 10.68 3.42 2.22
C GLY A 163 12.18 3.75 2.23
N ASP A 164 12.59 4.77 2.98
CA ASP A 164 13.98 5.14 3.16
C ASP A 164 14.80 3.99 3.80
N PHE A 165 14.24 3.34 4.82
CA PHE A 165 14.83 2.15 5.44
C PHE A 165 15.03 1.02 4.42
N PHE A 166 14.05 0.71 3.59
CA PHE A 166 14.18 -0.36 2.57
C PHE A 166 15.21 0.01 1.50
N LEU A 167 15.27 1.28 1.08
CA LEU A 167 16.28 1.74 0.12
C LEU A 167 17.69 1.65 0.68
N SER A 168 17.87 1.89 1.98
CA SER A 168 19.17 1.82 2.66
C SER A 168 19.71 0.38 2.82
N LEU A 169 18.87 -0.65 2.61
CA LEU A 169 19.32 -2.04 2.69
C LEU A 169 20.41 -2.32 1.62
N PRO A 170 21.40 -3.17 1.94
CA PRO A 170 22.46 -3.49 0.99
C PRO A 170 21.90 -4.07 -0.30
N SER A 171 22.45 -3.65 -1.43
CA SER A 171 22.15 -4.18 -2.75
C SER A 171 23.09 -5.32 -3.09
N ILE A 172 22.59 -6.32 -3.82
CA ILE A 172 23.42 -7.41 -4.35
C ILE A 172 24.26 -6.84 -5.49
N PRO A 173 25.59 -7.04 -5.48
CA PRO A 173 26.44 -6.55 -6.56
C PRO A 173 26.06 -7.23 -7.89
N TYR A 174 26.24 -6.50 -8.97
CA TYR A 174 26.03 -7.05 -10.31
C TYR A 174 26.99 -8.24 -10.54
N PRO A 175 26.49 -9.42 -10.97
CA PRO A 175 27.36 -10.56 -11.24
C PRO A 175 28.28 -10.24 -12.43
N THR A 176 29.53 -9.88 -12.15
CA THR A 176 30.59 -9.84 -13.17
C THR A 176 30.91 -11.29 -13.53
N ILE A 177 30.49 -11.71 -14.71
CA ILE A 177 31.01 -12.94 -15.31
C ILE A 177 32.49 -12.63 -15.63
N GLU A 178 33.38 -12.93 -14.67
CA GLU A 178 34.80 -12.98 -15.01
C GLU A 178 34.95 -14.07 -16.06
N GLY A 179 35.29 -13.65 -17.27
CA GLY A 179 35.41 -14.53 -18.41
C GLY A 179 36.44 -15.63 -18.14
N THR A 180 36.00 -16.87 -18.27
CA THR A 180 36.88 -18.02 -18.53
C THR A 180 37.59 -17.86 -19.83
#